data_f1f6d75eec0ea297074fc25fa0d92fc0
#
_entry.id   f1f6d75eec0ea297074fc25fa0d92fc0
#
_cell.length_a   1.000
_cell.length_b   1.000
_cell.length_c   1.000
_cell.angle_alpha   90.00
_cell.angle_beta   90.00
_cell.angle_gamma   90.00
#
_symmetry.space_group_name_H-M   'P 1'
#
loop_
_entity.id
_entity.type
_entity.pdbx_description
1 polymer ?
#
loop_
_entity_poly.entity_id
_entity_poly.type
_entity_poly.pdbx_seq_one_letter_code
_entity_poly.pdbx_strand_id
1 'polypeptide(L)' 'MWEHVPVMENCANCHDPHGSNNDRLLKLTDPRVCTSCHIYDRHPGTPRGRTSQFFFNRSCTNCHSQIHGSNHPAGKRFTR' A
#
# COMPACT_ATOMS: atom_id res chain seq x y z
N MET A 1 -11.92 13.05 -6.72
CA MET A 1 -10.60 12.44 -6.43
C MET A 1 -10.69 11.57 -5.18
N TRP A 2 -10.14 10.39 -5.25
CA TRP A 2 -10.00 9.51 -4.09
C TRP A 2 -8.64 9.77 -3.45
N GLU A 3 -8.63 10.12 -2.18
CA GLU A 3 -7.41 10.47 -1.47
C GLU A 3 -7.13 9.45 -0.37
N HIS A 4 -5.84 9.11 -0.22
CA HIS A 4 -5.39 8.22 0.84
C HIS A 4 -5.02 9.08 2.06
N VAL A 5 -5.74 8.91 3.15
CA VAL A 5 -5.67 9.80 4.33
C VAL A 5 -4.24 10.03 4.82
N PRO A 6 -3.39 9.02 5.03
CA PRO A 6 -2.02 9.26 5.49
C PRO A 6 -1.18 10.13 4.53
N VAL A 7 -1.47 10.05 3.23
CA VAL A 7 -0.79 10.87 2.21
C VAL A 7 -1.21 12.33 2.33
N MET A 8 -2.48 12.58 2.59
CA MET A 8 -2.99 13.92 2.80
C MET A 8 -2.42 14.58 4.06
N GLU A 9 -2.19 13.77 5.09
CA GLU A 9 -1.70 14.27 6.37
C GLU A 9 -0.22 14.63 6.32
N ASN A 10 0.63 13.68 5.92
CA ASN A 10 2.08 13.89 5.92
C ASN A 10 2.79 12.80 5.11
N CYS A 11 3.63 13.21 4.17
CA CYS A 11 4.48 12.30 3.41
C CYS A 11 5.42 11.47 4.32
N ALA A 12 5.82 12.05 5.44
CA ALA A 12 6.68 11.40 6.42
C ALA A 12 6.00 10.25 7.19
N ASN A 13 4.70 10.02 6.99
CA ASN A 13 4.05 8.83 7.52
C ASN A 13 4.63 7.55 6.89
N CYS A 14 5.09 7.63 5.66
CA CYS A 14 5.63 6.48 4.91
C CYS A 14 7.08 6.67 4.47
N HIS A 15 7.49 7.90 4.17
CA HIS A 15 8.80 8.20 3.63
C HIS A 15 9.71 8.90 4.63
N ASP A 16 11.00 8.60 4.56
CA ASP A 16 12.04 9.33 5.28
C ASP A 16 12.87 10.14 4.27
N PRO A 17 12.64 11.47 4.17
CA PRO A 17 13.32 12.31 3.20
C PRO A 17 14.82 12.48 3.49
N HIS A 18 15.25 12.20 4.71
CA HIS A 18 16.68 12.30 5.11
C HIS A 18 17.48 11.08 4.72
N GLY A 19 16.85 10.02 4.32
CA GLY A 19 17.49 8.80 3.84
C GLY A 19 16.87 7.54 4.42
N SER A 20 16.91 6.48 3.64
CA SER A 20 16.40 5.17 3.99
C SER A 20 17.13 4.11 3.18
N ASN A 21 17.30 2.92 3.76
CA ASN A 21 17.83 1.76 3.04
C ASN A 21 16.76 1.06 2.18
N ASN A 22 15.53 1.54 2.25
CA ASN A 22 14.41 0.96 1.51
C ASN A 22 14.15 1.73 0.22
N ASP A 23 13.60 1.05 -0.77
CA ASP A 23 13.19 1.66 -2.03
C ASP A 23 12.28 2.87 -1.77
N ARG A 24 12.43 3.88 -2.60
CA ARG A 24 11.62 5.10 -2.58
C ARG A 24 11.63 5.82 -1.22
N LEU A 25 12.71 5.67 -0.47
CA LEU A 25 12.89 6.25 0.86
C LEU A 25 11.78 5.86 1.85
N LEU A 26 11.20 4.68 1.70
CA LEU A 26 10.21 4.17 2.63
C LEU A 26 10.84 3.90 4.01
N LYS A 27 10.14 4.25 5.08
CA LYS A 27 10.55 3.93 6.46
C LYS A 27 10.61 2.43 6.70
N LEU A 28 9.67 1.71 6.14
CA LEU A 28 9.60 0.25 6.15
C LEU A 28 9.46 -0.25 4.72
N THR A 29 9.93 -1.46 4.46
CA THR A 29 9.75 -2.09 3.15
C THR A 29 8.27 -2.39 2.89
N ASP A 30 7.84 -2.32 1.64
CA ASP A 30 6.56 -2.85 1.22
C ASP A 30 6.62 -4.39 1.33
N PRO A 31 5.65 -5.09 1.91
CA PRO A 31 4.33 -4.60 2.37
C PRO A 31 4.26 -4.09 3.82
N ARG A 32 5.36 -4.06 4.55
CA ARG A 32 5.37 -3.73 5.99
C ARG A 32 4.90 -2.32 6.27
N VAL A 33 5.24 -1.37 5.41
CA VAL A 33 4.77 0.01 5.53
C VAL A 33 3.24 0.09 5.46
N CYS A 34 2.63 -0.75 4.64
CA CYS A 34 1.18 -0.82 4.48
C CYS A 34 0.51 -1.51 5.66
N THR A 35 1.06 -2.66 6.07
CA THR A 35 0.49 -3.48 7.14
C THR A 35 0.66 -2.87 8.53
N SER A 36 1.47 -1.82 8.67
CA SER A 36 1.52 -1.07 9.93
C SER A 36 0.20 -0.40 10.29
N CYS A 37 -0.63 -0.10 9.28
CA CYS A 37 -1.98 0.45 9.47
C CYS A 37 -3.07 -0.52 9.02
N HIS A 38 -2.85 -1.25 7.93
CA HIS A 38 -3.79 -2.22 7.37
C HIS A 38 -3.57 -3.64 7.92
N ILE A 39 -3.48 -3.75 9.25
CA ILE A 39 -3.16 -5.02 9.92
C ILE A 39 -4.28 -6.05 9.86
N TYR A 40 -5.52 -5.60 9.70
CA TYR A 40 -6.69 -6.47 9.66
C TYR A 40 -7.24 -6.68 8.26
N ASP A 41 -6.63 -6.04 7.27
CA ASP A 41 -7.11 -6.12 5.90
C ASP A 41 -6.79 -7.49 5.30
N ARG A 42 -7.82 -8.27 5.17
CA ARG A 42 -7.79 -9.51 4.40
C ARG A 42 -8.27 -9.22 2.99
N HIS A 43 -7.70 -9.90 2.01
CA HIS A 43 -8.16 -9.79 0.64
C HIS A 43 -9.47 -10.56 0.45
N PRO A 44 -10.64 -9.88 0.42
CA PRO A 44 -11.90 -10.56 0.11
C PRO A 44 -11.82 -11.13 -1.31
N GLY A 45 -12.24 -12.37 -1.48
CA GLY A 45 -12.16 -13.03 -2.78
C GLY A 45 -10.83 -13.69 -3.10
N THR A 46 -9.85 -13.66 -2.19
CA THR A 46 -8.62 -14.42 -2.34
C THR A 46 -8.91 -15.91 -2.40
N PRO A 47 -8.43 -16.64 -3.43
CA PRO A 47 -8.63 -18.07 -3.53
C PRO A 47 -8.05 -18.78 -2.31
N ARG A 48 -8.87 -19.58 -1.65
CA ARG A 48 -8.42 -20.36 -0.49
C ARG A 48 -7.37 -21.39 -0.92
N GLY A 49 -6.26 -21.44 -0.18
CA GLY A 49 -5.35 -22.57 -0.17
C GLY A 49 -4.25 -22.58 -1.22
N ARG A 50 -4.14 -21.61 -2.08
CA ARG A 50 -3.04 -21.55 -3.04
C ARG A 50 -2.27 -20.24 -2.94
N THR A 51 -0.96 -20.32 -2.75
CA THR A 51 0.01 -19.25 -3.05
C THR A 51 -0.36 -17.85 -2.56
N SER A 52 -1.50 -17.70 -1.89
CA SER A 52 -2.05 -16.40 -1.52
C SER A 52 -1.08 -15.58 -0.68
N GLN A 53 -0.42 -16.20 0.29
CA GLN A 53 0.57 -15.51 1.12
C GLN A 53 1.77 -15.06 0.29
N PHE A 54 2.29 -15.91 -0.56
CA PHE A 54 3.43 -15.56 -1.42
C PHE A 54 3.05 -14.55 -2.50
N PHE A 55 1.82 -14.57 -2.96
CA PHE A 55 1.34 -13.66 -3.99
C PHE A 55 1.00 -12.29 -3.42
N PHE A 56 0.24 -12.22 -2.32
CA PHE A 56 -0.25 -10.98 -1.75
C PHE A 56 0.72 -10.32 -0.77
N ASN A 57 1.65 -11.06 -0.17
CA ASN A 57 2.62 -10.50 0.77
C ASN A 57 3.92 -10.01 0.15
N ARG A 58 4.03 -9.95 -1.17
CA ARG A 58 5.22 -9.44 -1.84
C ARG A 58 5.25 -7.92 -1.87
N SER A 59 4.23 -7.33 -2.44
CA SER A 59 4.09 -5.88 -2.54
C SER A 59 2.65 -5.51 -2.81
N CYS A 60 2.09 -4.69 -1.92
CA CYS A 60 0.72 -4.21 -2.07
C CYS A 60 0.60 -3.30 -3.30
N THR A 61 1.65 -2.54 -3.59
CA THR A 61 1.66 -1.60 -4.72
C THR A 61 1.71 -2.27 -6.09
N ASN A 62 1.95 -3.57 -6.17
CA ASN A 62 1.79 -4.30 -7.43
C ASN A 62 0.36 -4.25 -7.96
N CYS A 63 -0.62 -4.17 -7.07
CA CYS A 63 -2.03 -4.05 -7.42
C CYS A 63 -2.60 -2.68 -7.04
N HIS A 64 -2.20 -2.13 -5.89
CA HIS A 64 -2.62 -0.82 -5.40
C HIS A 64 -1.62 0.27 -5.81
N SER A 65 -1.48 0.49 -7.11
CA SER A 65 -0.45 1.37 -7.67
C SER A 65 -0.70 2.86 -7.45
N GLN A 66 -1.94 3.25 -7.16
CA GLN A 66 -2.33 4.66 -7.03
C GLN A 66 -2.46 5.09 -5.57
N ILE A 67 -1.50 4.68 -4.75
CA ILE A 67 -1.58 4.88 -3.30
C ILE A 67 -1.58 6.36 -2.89
N HIS A 68 -1.05 7.25 -3.72
CA HIS A 68 -1.06 8.69 -3.46
C HIS A 68 -2.39 9.36 -3.81
N GLY A 69 -3.28 8.69 -4.52
CA GLY A 69 -4.59 9.18 -4.90
C GLY A 69 -5.00 8.74 -6.29
N SER A 70 -6.29 8.79 -6.56
CA SER A 70 -6.83 8.38 -7.86
C SER A 70 -8.05 9.22 -8.24
N ASN A 71 -8.17 9.53 -9.52
CA ASN A 71 -9.36 10.15 -10.10
C ASN A 71 -10.32 9.14 -10.73
N HIS A 72 -9.96 7.86 -10.75
CA HIS A 72 -10.80 6.82 -11.34
C HIS A 72 -12.03 6.56 -10.45
N PRO A 73 -13.22 6.30 -11.01
CA PRO A 73 -14.43 6.02 -10.24
C PRO A 73 -14.30 4.85 -9.25
N ALA A 74 -13.46 3.87 -9.56
CA ALA A 74 -13.14 2.75 -8.67
C ALA A 74 -11.94 3.03 -7.76
N GLY A 75 -11.50 4.28 -7.68
CA GLY A 75 -10.24 4.69 -7.10
C GLY A 75 -10.11 4.53 -5.60
N LYS A 76 -11.21 4.32 -4.87
CA LYS A 76 -11.16 4.07 -3.42
C LYS A 76 -10.32 2.87 -3.01
N ARG A 77 -10.00 2.00 -3.97
CA ARG A 77 -9.11 0.85 -3.76
C ARG A 77 -7.68 1.14 -4.20
N PHE A 78 -7.44 2.29 -4.79
CA PHE A 78 -6.13 2.75 -5.28
C PHE A 78 -5.46 1.78 -6.27
N THR A 79 -6.25 1.03 -7.02
CA THR A 79 -5.74 0.13 -8.07
C THR A 79 -5.57 0.82 -9.41
N ARG A 80 -6.18 1.98 -9.57
CA ARG A 80 -6.11 2.79 -10.79
C ARG A 80 -6.08 4.27 -10.46
#